data_223d2ff06f827c00e11bfe7204cc4945
#
_entry.id   223d2ff06f827c00e11bfe7204cc4945
#
_cell.length_a   1.000
_cell.length_b   1.000
_cell.length_c   1.000
_cell.angle_alpha   90.00
_cell.angle_beta   90.00
_cell.angle_gamma   90.00
#
_symmetry.space_group_name_H-M   'P 1'
#
loop_
_entity.id
_entity.type
_entity.pdbx_description
1 polymer ?
#
loop_
_entity_poly.entity_id
_entity_poly.type
_entity_poly.pdbx_seq_one_letter_code
_entity_poly.pdbx_strand_id
1 'polypeptide(L)'
;MLMIDEKGERVPLTVAGYDPKKGTICFAFNEVGKTTRQLGCLSEGDCVQSITGPLGKPSEVKNFGKVLCVGGGVMIAPMLLQVKGFREAGNSVTVAIGARTKDLLFFEKEMKSLCDELYVTTDDGSKGFEGLDFLKDVLEKGRFDRCVTYGPIVMMRNVAELTRSCKVPTIVTLTPIMIDGMGMCGVCRVTVSGKMKFGCVDGPEFDGHAVDFDELVNRQRMFLPEERLSSFIYQLQGTCACDRK
;
A
#
# COMPACT_ATOMS: atom_id res chain seq x y z
N MET A 1 12.86 -1.31 -3.87
CA MET A 1 13.02 -0.78 -5.26
C MET A 1 13.43 -1.93 -6.16
N LEU A 2 12.68 -2.17 -7.24
CA LEU A 2 12.94 -3.22 -8.22
C LEU A 2 13.23 -2.60 -9.59
N MET A 3 14.18 -3.15 -10.32
CA MET A 3 14.53 -2.77 -11.69
C MET A 3 14.56 -4.02 -12.56
N ILE A 4 13.81 -4.02 -13.67
CA ILE A 4 13.63 -5.21 -14.51
C ILE A 4 14.84 -5.43 -15.41
N ASP A 5 15.33 -4.40 -16.07
CA ASP A 5 16.46 -4.43 -17.00
C ASP A 5 17.30 -3.14 -16.88
N GLU A 6 18.43 -3.06 -17.58
CA GLU A 6 19.35 -1.92 -17.53
C GLU A 6 18.75 -0.60 -18.04
N LYS A 7 17.72 -0.67 -18.87
CA LYS A 7 17.01 0.49 -19.44
C LYS A 7 15.73 0.81 -18.66
N GLY A 8 15.39 -0.03 -17.67
CA GLY A 8 14.18 0.07 -16.88
C GLY A 8 14.27 1.11 -15.77
N GLU A 9 13.12 1.60 -15.37
CA GLU A 9 12.98 2.43 -14.19
C GLU A 9 12.96 1.57 -12.93
N ARG A 10 13.40 2.15 -11.83
CA ARG A 10 13.22 1.54 -10.51
C ARG A 10 11.83 1.84 -10.00
N VAL A 11 11.09 0.81 -9.64
CA VAL A 11 9.75 0.94 -9.05
C VAL A 11 9.74 0.53 -7.58
N PRO A 12 9.09 1.31 -6.70
CA PRO A 12 8.90 0.92 -5.32
C PRO A 12 7.81 -0.16 -5.24
N LEU A 13 8.12 -1.27 -4.60
CA LEU A 13 7.14 -2.32 -4.29
C LEU A 13 7.20 -2.62 -2.80
N THR A 14 6.04 -2.69 -2.17
CA THR A 14 5.92 -3.05 -0.76
C THR A 14 5.95 -4.56 -0.63
N VAL A 15 6.77 -5.08 0.28
CA VAL A 15 6.87 -6.52 0.54
C VAL A 15 5.53 -7.02 1.10
N ALA A 16 4.94 -8.01 0.45
CA ALA A 16 3.68 -8.64 0.82
C ALA A 16 3.88 -10.00 1.51
N GLY A 17 5.06 -10.58 1.40
CA GLY A 17 5.42 -11.84 2.03
C GLY A 17 6.91 -12.12 1.93
N TYR A 18 7.41 -13.00 2.80
CA TYR A 18 8.78 -13.47 2.75
C TYR A 18 8.91 -14.87 3.37
N ASP A 19 9.85 -15.64 2.87
CA ASP A 19 10.25 -16.93 3.44
C ASP A 19 11.77 -16.94 3.61
N PRO A 20 12.30 -16.79 4.85
CA PRO A 20 13.74 -16.73 5.08
C PRO A 20 14.43 -18.08 4.84
N LYS A 21 13.70 -19.21 4.91
CA LYS A 21 14.27 -20.55 4.66
C LYS A 21 14.50 -20.76 3.17
N LYS A 22 13.60 -20.26 2.33
CA LYS A 22 13.72 -20.33 0.87
C LYS A 22 14.48 -19.16 0.28
N GLY A 23 14.77 -18.09 1.07
CA GLY A 23 15.37 -16.87 0.58
C GLY A 23 14.48 -16.11 -0.41
N THR A 24 13.16 -16.17 -0.24
CA THR A 24 12.20 -15.56 -1.18
C THR A 24 11.46 -14.39 -0.55
N ILE A 25 11.10 -13.43 -1.38
CA ILE A 25 10.20 -12.30 -1.06
C ILE A 25 9.06 -12.27 -2.06
N CYS A 26 7.89 -11.83 -1.62
CA CYS A 26 6.69 -11.73 -2.44
C CYS A 26 6.25 -10.26 -2.53
N PHE A 27 5.84 -9.85 -3.72
CA PHE A 27 5.26 -8.55 -4.00
C PHE A 27 3.88 -8.73 -4.64
N ALA A 28 2.97 -7.80 -4.36
CA ALA A 28 1.71 -7.65 -5.08
C ALA A 28 1.71 -6.28 -5.76
N PHE A 29 1.34 -6.24 -7.04
CA PHE A 29 1.30 -5.00 -7.80
C PHE A 29 0.18 -5.04 -8.85
N ASN A 30 -0.22 -3.85 -9.31
CA ASN A 30 -1.14 -3.70 -10.43
C ASN A 30 -0.36 -3.30 -11.69
N GLU A 31 -0.75 -3.85 -12.83
CA GLU A 31 -0.17 -3.54 -14.15
C GLU A 31 -0.70 -2.23 -14.71
N VAL A 32 -0.35 -1.09 -14.08
CA VAL A 32 -0.90 0.22 -14.44
C VAL A 32 -0.01 1.02 -15.39
N GLY A 33 1.31 0.85 -15.32
CA GLY A 33 2.29 1.56 -16.12
C GLY A 33 3.18 0.62 -16.94
N LYS A 34 4.10 1.18 -17.75
CA LYS A 34 5.04 0.42 -18.57
C LYS A 34 5.79 -0.63 -17.75
N THR A 35 6.48 -0.22 -16.69
CA THR A 35 7.34 -1.11 -15.90
C THR A 35 6.56 -2.21 -15.19
N THR A 36 5.38 -1.91 -14.63
CA THR A 36 4.56 -2.94 -13.98
C THR A 36 3.94 -3.93 -14.97
N ARG A 37 3.63 -3.49 -16.21
CA ARG A 37 3.24 -4.41 -17.30
C ARG A 37 4.40 -5.29 -17.75
N GLN A 38 5.62 -4.74 -17.88
CA GLN A 38 6.81 -5.56 -18.15
C GLN A 38 7.04 -6.59 -17.05
N LEU A 39 6.86 -6.21 -15.79
CA LEU A 39 6.99 -7.13 -14.65
C LEU A 39 5.93 -8.24 -14.71
N GLY A 40 4.68 -7.91 -15.09
CA GLY A 40 3.61 -8.89 -15.26
C GLY A 40 3.81 -9.87 -16.42
N CYS A 41 4.69 -9.54 -17.38
CA CYS A 41 5.05 -10.44 -18.48
C CYS A 41 6.14 -11.45 -18.11
N LEU A 42 6.78 -11.34 -16.96
CA LEU A 42 7.79 -12.30 -16.52
C LEU A 42 7.15 -13.63 -16.13
N SER A 43 7.85 -14.69 -16.42
CA SER A 43 7.46 -16.06 -16.10
C SER A 43 8.40 -16.66 -15.04
N GLU A 44 8.02 -17.81 -14.50
CA GLU A 44 8.89 -18.54 -13.58
C GLU A 44 10.23 -18.89 -14.25
N GLY A 45 11.32 -18.55 -13.56
CA GLY A 45 12.69 -18.69 -14.07
C GLY A 45 13.28 -17.42 -14.71
N ASP A 46 12.46 -16.41 -14.99
CA ASP A 46 12.96 -15.12 -15.47
C ASP A 46 13.65 -14.35 -14.35
N CYS A 47 14.60 -13.49 -14.74
CA CYS A 47 15.39 -12.69 -13.81
C CYS A 47 15.05 -11.20 -13.92
N VAL A 48 15.13 -10.49 -12.81
CA VAL A 48 15.14 -9.04 -12.77
C VAL A 48 16.57 -8.54 -12.56
N GLN A 49 16.88 -7.34 -13.07
CA GLN A 49 18.21 -6.75 -13.00
C GLN A 49 18.66 -6.51 -11.55
N SER A 50 17.79 -5.97 -10.72
CA SER A 50 18.13 -5.72 -9.32
C SER A 50 16.91 -5.54 -8.42
N ILE A 51 17.10 -5.93 -7.16
CA ILE A 51 16.20 -5.61 -6.06
C ILE A 51 17.03 -4.97 -4.96
N THR A 52 16.65 -3.77 -4.51
CA THR A 52 17.31 -3.04 -3.43
C THR A 52 16.33 -2.85 -2.28
N GLY A 53 16.70 -3.28 -1.10
CA GLY A 53 15.87 -3.17 0.11
C GLY A 53 16.33 -4.11 1.23
N PRO A 54 15.61 -4.12 2.37
CA PRO A 54 14.48 -3.25 2.68
C PRO A 54 14.90 -1.79 2.84
N LEU A 55 14.02 -0.85 2.44
CA LEU A 55 14.25 0.59 2.53
C LEU A 55 13.26 1.23 3.49
N GLY A 56 13.58 2.44 3.96
CA GLY A 56 12.76 3.16 4.92
C GLY A 56 12.93 2.67 6.35
N LYS A 57 11.94 2.99 7.17
CA LYS A 57 11.91 2.59 8.58
C LYS A 57 11.02 1.37 8.79
N PRO A 58 11.38 0.49 9.71
CA PRO A 58 10.52 -0.64 10.07
C PRO A 58 9.23 -0.16 10.73
N SER A 59 8.13 -0.88 10.47
CA SER A 59 6.87 -0.68 11.16
C SER A 59 7.01 -0.96 12.65
N GLU A 60 6.36 -0.14 13.47
CA GLU A 60 6.30 -0.37 14.92
C GLU A 60 5.27 -1.47 15.22
N VAL A 61 5.74 -2.66 15.55
CA VAL A 61 4.92 -3.81 15.94
C VAL A 61 5.13 -4.12 17.40
N LYS A 62 4.11 -3.85 18.22
CA LYS A 62 4.07 -4.16 19.67
C LYS A 62 2.63 -4.36 20.11
N ASN A 63 2.43 -4.75 21.35
CA ASN A 63 1.08 -4.78 21.93
C ASN A 63 0.60 -3.36 22.21
N PHE A 64 -0.37 -2.89 21.42
CA PHE A 64 -1.07 -1.62 21.61
C PHE A 64 -2.40 -1.80 22.35
N GLY A 65 -2.97 -3.04 22.35
CA GLY A 65 -4.31 -3.34 22.80
C GLY A 65 -5.23 -3.69 21.62
N LYS A 66 -6.18 -2.82 21.28
CA LYS A 66 -7.10 -3.00 20.15
C LYS A 66 -6.62 -2.23 18.92
N VAL A 67 -6.35 -2.93 17.84
CA VAL A 67 -5.83 -2.36 16.59
C VAL A 67 -6.86 -2.52 15.47
N LEU A 68 -7.11 -1.41 14.76
CA LEU A 68 -7.88 -1.40 13.52
C LEU A 68 -6.92 -1.32 12.34
N CYS A 69 -6.98 -2.30 11.43
CA CYS A 69 -6.23 -2.31 10.18
C CYS A 69 -7.19 -2.06 9.01
N VAL A 70 -6.95 -1.02 8.22
CA VAL A 70 -7.78 -0.67 7.06
C VAL A 70 -6.96 -0.78 5.79
N GLY A 71 -7.34 -1.69 4.88
CA GLY A 71 -6.61 -1.95 3.64
C GLY A 71 -7.45 -1.78 2.40
N GLY A 72 -6.89 -1.16 1.34
CA GLY A 72 -7.57 -0.97 0.08
C GLY A 72 -6.76 -1.39 -1.15
N GLY A 73 -7.42 -2.10 -2.07
CA GLY A 73 -6.84 -2.55 -3.32
C GLY A 73 -5.60 -3.42 -3.12
N VAL A 74 -4.58 -3.27 -3.97
CA VAL A 74 -3.35 -4.07 -3.91
C VAL A 74 -2.60 -3.97 -2.58
N MET A 75 -2.80 -2.88 -1.82
CA MET A 75 -2.15 -2.67 -0.53
C MET A 75 -2.71 -3.55 0.60
N ILE A 76 -3.77 -4.32 0.36
CA ILE A 76 -4.22 -5.39 1.26
C ILE A 76 -3.10 -6.44 1.45
N ALA A 77 -2.32 -6.73 0.40
CA ALA A 77 -1.27 -7.75 0.45
C ALA A 77 -0.16 -7.42 1.48
N PRO A 78 0.51 -6.26 1.45
CA PRO A 78 1.49 -5.93 2.49
C PRO A 78 0.87 -5.75 3.88
N MET A 79 -0.38 -5.28 3.99
CA MET A 79 -1.07 -5.18 5.27
C MET A 79 -1.22 -6.54 5.97
N LEU A 80 -1.31 -7.64 5.22
CA LEU A 80 -1.39 -8.99 5.78
C LEU A 80 -0.21 -9.30 6.71
N LEU A 81 1.02 -8.90 6.33
CA LEU A 81 2.20 -9.08 7.17
C LEU A 81 2.08 -8.31 8.48
N GLN A 82 1.55 -7.10 8.45
CA GLN A 82 1.41 -6.28 9.65
C GLN A 82 0.29 -6.80 10.56
N VAL A 83 -0.83 -7.24 10.00
CA VAL A 83 -1.91 -7.91 10.75
C VAL A 83 -1.36 -9.14 11.48
N LYS A 84 -0.57 -9.97 10.80
CA LYS A 84 0.10 -11.12 11.40
C LYS A 84 1.02 -10.70 12.57
N GLY A 85 1.86 -9.68 12.34
CA GLY A 85 2.74 -9.15 13.37
C GLY A 85 1.99 -8.63 14.60
N PHE A 86 0.90 -7.90 14.42
CA PHE A 86 0.08 -7.43 15.53
C PHE A 86 -0.58 -8.58 16.32
N ARG A 87 -1.05 -9.62 15.64
CA ARG A 87 -1.57 -10.83 16.32
C ARG A 87 -0.49 -11.52 17.14
N GLU A 88 0.68 -11.72 16.56
CA GLU A 88 1.84 -12.33 17.25
C GLU A 88 2.31 -11.48 18.46
N ALA A 89 2.14 -10.16 18.39
CA ALA A 89 2.42 -9.26 19.52
C ALA A 89 1.31 -9.21 20.58
N GLY A 90 0.23 -9.98 20.42
CA GLY A 90 -0.85 -10.11 21.42
C GLY A 90 -1.94 -9.04 21.33
N ASN A 91 -2.09 -8.34 20.20
CA ASN A 91 -3.17 -7.38 20.00
C ASN A 91 -4.49 -8.10 19.67
N SER A 92 -5.62 -7.46 20.03
CA SER A 92 -6.91 -7.71 19.40
C SER A 92 -6.96 -6.94 18.09
N VAL A 93 -7.18 -7.64 16.97
CA VAL A 93 -7.07 -7.05 15.63
C VAL A 93 -8.42 -7.11 14.91
N THR A 94 -8.94 -5.94 14.57
CA THR A 94 -10.06 -5.77 13.65
C THR A 94 -9.53 -5.33 12.30
N VAL A 95 -10.00 -5.93 11.22
CA VAL A 95 -9.56 -5.64 9.86
C VAL A 95 -10.74 -5.18 9.01
N ALA A 96 -10.53 -4.13 8.23
CA ALA A 96 -11.41 -3.72 7.14
C ALA A 96 -10.65 -3.79 5.81
N ILE A 97 -11.13 -4.56 4.85
CA ILE A 97 -10.57 -4.63 3.50
C ILE A 97 -11.55 -4.10 2.48
N GLY A 98 -11.04 -3.37 1.50
CA GLY A 98 -11.87 -2.76 0.47
C GLY A 98 -11.27 -2.82 -0.94
N ALA A 99 -12.15 -2.88 -1.93
CA ALA A 99 -11.79 -2.79 -3.34
C ALA A 99 -12.89 -2.06 -4.12
N ARG A 100 -12.64 -1.71 -5.37
CA ARG A 100 -13.67 -1.10 -6.24
C ARG A 100 -14.85 -2.04 -6.48
N THR A 101 -14.56 -3.32 -6.71
CA THR A 101 -15.56 -4.37 -6.97
C THR A 101 -15.19 -5.65 -6.23
N LYS A 102 -16.15 -6.56 -6.07
CA LYS A 102 -15.92 -7.87 -5.42
C LYS A 102 -14.83 -8.71 -6.10
N ASP A 103 -14.67 -8.59 -7.42
CA ASP A 103 -13.71 -9.37 -8.20
C ASP A 103 -12.26 -8.92 -7.98
N LEU A 104 -12.07 -7.72 -7.41
CA LEU A 104 -10.77 -7.17 -7.04
C LEU A 104 -10.41 -7.41 -5.57
N LEU A 105 -11.28 -8.06 -4.80
CA LEU A 105 -10.99 -8.45 -3.43
C LEU A 105 -10.16 -9.72 -3.41
N PHE A 106 -9.12 -9.72 -2.60
CA PHE A 106 -8.25 -10.87 -2.39
C PHE A 106 -7.77 -10.94 -0.93
N PHE A 107 -7.22 -12.08 -0.53
CA PHE A 107 -6.77 -12.38 0.84
C PHE A 107 -7.85 -12.30 1.94
N GLU A 108 -9.14 -12.38 1.58
CA GLU A 108 -10.22 -12.34 2.56
C GLU A 108 -10.17 -13.53 3.54
N LYS A 109 -9.86 -14.73 3.03
CA LYS A 109 -9.77 -15.95 3.86
C LYS A 109 -8.59 -15.89 4.81
N GLU A 110 -7.45 -15.43 4.30
CA GLU A 110 -6.22 -15.25 5.06
C GLU A 110 -6.41 -14.20 6.17
N MET A 111 -6.99 -13.04 5.82
CA MET A 111 -7.29 -11.99 6.81
C MET A 111 -8.23 -12.49 7.89
N LYS A 112 -9.30 -13.21 7.50
CA LYS A 112 -10.27 -13.78 8.45
C LYS A 112 -9.64 -14.76 9.44
N SER A 113 -8.60 -15.47 9.04
CA SER A 113 -7.89 -16.40 9.92
C SER A 113 -6.96 -15.69 10.92
N LEU A 114 -6.61 -14.42 10.66
CA LEU A 114 -5.64 -13.66 11.45
C LEU A 114 -6.26 -12.57 12.32
N CYS A 115 -7.51 -12.18 12.09
CA CYS A 115 -8.18 -11.13 12.85
C CYS A 115 -9.35 -11.64 13.68
N ASP A 116 -9.76 -10.85 14.66
CA ASP A 116 -10.93 -11.15 15.50
C ASP A 116 -12.21 -10.78 14.76
N GLU A 117 -12.20 -9.67 14.02
CA GLU A 117 -13.33 -9.19 13.22
C GLU A 117 -12.83 -8.76 11.84
N LEU A 118 -13.58 -9.15 10.79
CA LEU A 118 -13.30 -8.75 9.41
C LEU A 118 -14.52 -8.04 8.80
N TYR A 119 -14.28 -6.84 8.34
CA TYR A 119 -15.22 -6.06 7.53
C TYR A 119 -14.76 -6.04 6.08
N VAL A 120 -15.70 -6.23 5.16
CA VAL A 120 -15.46 -6.18 3.71
C VAL A 120 -16.29 -5.07 3.12
N THR A 121 -15.68 -4.27 2.25
CA THR A 121 -16.38 -3.19 1.54
C THR A 121 -16.02 -3.17 0.06
N THR A 122 -16.94 -2.68 -0.77
CA THR A 122 -16.70 -2.39 -2.18
C THR A 122 -17.29 -1.04 -2.54
N ASP A 123 -16.62 -0.31 -3.45
CA ASP A 123 -17.08 1.03 -3.84
C ASP A 123 -18.42 0.97 -4.61
N ASP A 124 -18.68 -0.15 -5.32
CA ASP A 124 -19.89 -0.40 -6.09
C ASP A 124 -21.00 -1.15 -5.32
N GLY A 125 -20.79 -1.45 -4.03
CA GLY A 125 -21.72 -2.21 -3.22
C GLY A 125 -21.88 -3.68 -3.61
N SER A 126 -21.04 -4.23 -4.49
CA SER A 126 -21.16 -5.61 -4.99
C SER A 126 -20.86 -6.66 -3.91
N LYS A 127 -20.19 -6.28 -2.81
CA LYS A 127 -19.93 -7.15 -1.64
C LYS A 127 -19.68 -6.33 -0.37
N GLY A 128 -20.33 -6.75 0.70
CA GLY A 128 -20.19 -6.16 2.04
C GLY A 128 -20.80 -4.76 2.13
N PHE A 129 -20.09 -3.84 2.74
CA PHE A 129 -20.51 -2.45 2.84
C PHE A 129 -20.22 -1.69 1.54
N GLU A 130 -20.90 -0.58 1.32
CA GLU A 130 -20.59 0.36 0.25
C GLU A 130 -19.78 1.51 0.84
N GLY A 131 -18.56 1.75 0.28
CA GLY A 131 -17.67 2.81 0.72
C GLY A 131 -17.12 2.62 2.14
N LEU A 132 -16.81 3.72 2.84
CA LEU A 132 -16.13 3.71 4.14
C LEU A 132 -17.00 4.20 5.31
N ASP A 133 -18.25 4.57 5.09
CA ASP A 133 -19.10 5.19 6.13
C ASP A 133 -19.36 4.28 7.32
N PHE A 134 -19.39 2.96 7.11
CA PHE A 134 -19.53 1.96 8.18
C PHE A 134 -18.40 2.04 9.21
N LEU A 135 -17.23 2.58 8.85
CA LEU A 135 -16.11 2.70 9.79
C LEU A 135 -16.42 3.64 10.96
N LYS A 136 -17.34 4.58 10.82
CA LYS A 136 -17.79 5.42 11.94
C LYS A 136 -18.35 4.57 13.07
N ASP A 137 -19.29 3.68 12.72
CA ASP A 137 -19.90 2.77 13.68
C ASP A 137 -18.87 1.82 14.32
N VAL A 138 -17.95 1.32 13.49
CA VAL A 138 -16.87 0.43 13.95
C VAL A 138 -15.96 1.15 14.96
N LEU A 139 -15.57 2.41 14.66
CA LEU A 139 -14.71 3.22 15.52
C LEU A 139 -15.41 3.58 16.84
N GLU A 140 -16.67 3.98 16.80
CA GLU A 140 -17.44 4.35 17.99
C GLU A 140 -17.66 3.16 18.94
N LYS A 141 -17.95 1.97 18.39
CA LYS A 141 -18.17 0.74 19.18
C LYS A 141 -16.87 0.10 19.64
N GLY A 142 -15.84 0.15 18.80
CA GLY A 142 -14.60 -0.65 18.98
C GLY A 142 -13.64 -0.11 20.02
N ARG A 143 -13.58 1.21 20.26
CA ARG A 143 -12.61 1.88 21.17
C ARG A 143 -11.19 1.39 20.88
N PHE A 144 -10.67 1.72 19.69
CA PHE A 144 -9.35 1.30 19.27
C PHE A 144 -8.23 2.15 19.86
N ASP A 145 -7.11 1.50 20.18
CA ASP A 145 -5.89 2.15 20.69
C ASP A 145 -4.94 2.56 19.55
N ARG A 146 -5.11 1.96 18.36
CA ARG A 146 -4.32 2.23 17.16
C ARG A 146 -5.13 1.95 15.90
N CYS A 147 -4.95 2.78 14.89
CA CYS A 147 -5.38 2.47 13.51
C CYS A 147 -4.14 2.47 12.60
N VAL A 148 -4.07 1.50 11.68
CA VAL A 148 -3.09 1.51 10.58
C VAL A 148 -3.83 1.37 9.26
N THR A 149 -3.39 2.12 8.23
CA THR A 149 -4.07 2.09 6.94
C THR A 149 -3.10 1.98 5.76
N TYR A 150 -3.48 1.13 4.81
CA TYR A 150 -2.77 0.78 3.59
C TYR A 150 -3.68 0.92 2.39
N GLY A 151 -3.39 1.83 1.47
CA GLY A 151 -4.25 1.95 0.29
C GLY A 151 -4.06 3.24 -0.50
N PRO A 152 -5.03 3.56 -1.36
CA PRO A 152 -5.03 4.81 -2.09
C PRO A 152 -5.02 6.03 -1.15
N ILE A 153 -4.35 7.12 -1.58
CA ILE A 153 -4.20 8.34 -0.76
C ILE A 153 -5.54 8.89 -0.28
N VAL A 154 -6.55 8.90 -1.14
CA VAL A 154 -7.89 9.38 -0.80
C VAL A 154 -8.52 8.53 0.30
N MET A 155 -8.37 7.20 0.24
CA MET A 155 -8.85 6.31 1.29
C MET A 155 -8.14 6.56 2.61
N MET A 156 -6.81 6.68 2.61
CA MET A 156 -6.02 6.94 3.82
C MET A 156 -6.36 8.29 4.45
N ARG A 157 -6.59 9.32 3.64
CA ARG A 157 -7.10 10.63 4.09
C ARG A 157 -8.43 10.49 4.81
N ASN A 158 -9.42 9.84 4.19
CA ASN A 158 -10.74 9.65 4.78
C ASN A 158 -10.68 8.87 6.10
N VAL A 159 -9.87 7.81 6.16
CA VAL A 159 -9.65 7.05 7.40
C VAL A 159 -9.01 7.93 8.47
N ALA A 160 -8.00 8.73 8.12
CA ALA A 160 -7.34 9.65 9.06
C ALA A 160 -8.31 10.72 9.60
N GLU A 161 -9.21 11.25 8.77
CA GLU A 161 -10.25 12.20 9.19
C GLU A 161 -11.27 11.55 10.15
N LEU A 162 -11.74 10.33 9.83
CA LEU A 162 -12.65 9.59 10.69
C LEU A 162 -12.03 9.27 12.05
N THR A 163 -10.81 8.77 12.06
CA THR A 163 -10.10 8.39 13.31
C THR A 163 -9.71 9.60 14.15
N ARG A 164 -9.49 10.77 13.53
CA ARG A 164 -9.22 12.03 14.24
C ARG A 164 -10.40 12.43 15.14
N SER A 165 -11.64 12.31 14.65
CA SER A 165 -12.84 12.62 15.43
C SER A 165 -12.98 11.70 16.65
N CYS A 166 -12.56 10.45 16.51
CA CYS A 166 -12.57 9.46 17.60
C CYS A 166 -11.30 9.47 18.46
N LYS A 167 -10.34 10.35 18.17
CA LYS A 167 -9.03 10.45 18.84
C LYS A 167 -8.22 9.15 18.82
N VAL A 168 -8.34 8.35 17.77
CA VAL A 168 -7.58 7.11 17.59
C VAL A 168 -6.27 7.41 16.85
N PRO A 169 -5.09 7.18 17.47
CA PRO A 169 -3.80 7.36 16.80
C PRO A 169 -3.74 6.55 15.51
N THR A 170 -3.46 7.21 14.39
CA THR A 170 -3.57 6.60 13.06
C THR A 170 -2.27 6.71 12.29
N ILE A 171 -1.78 5.58 11.82
CA ILE A 171 -0.63 5.48 10.90
C ILE A 171 -1.12 5.23 9.49
N VAL A 172 -0.57 5.97 8.56
CA VAL A 172 -0.80 5.81 7.13
C VAL A 172 0.49 5.36 6.44
N THR A 173 0.39 4.37 5.55
CA THR A 173 1.52 3.89 4.75
C THR A 173 1.53 4.58 3.41
N LEU A 174 2.32 5.65 3.30
CA LEU A 174 2.36 6.49 2.11
C LEU A 174 3.17 5.82 0.98
N THR A 175 2.68 5.99 -0.23
CA THR A 175 3.32 5.52 -1.47
C THR A 175 3.60 6.70 -2.41
N PRO A 176 4.44 7.68 -2.01
CA PRO A 176 4.82 8.77 -2.90
C PRO A 176 5.63 8.24 -4.08
N ILE A 177 5.71 9.02 -5.16
CA ILE A 177 6.60 8.69 -6.29
C ILE A 177 8.04 8.58 -5.76
N MET A 178 8.73 7.51 -6.10
CA MET A 178 10.12 7.25 -5.71
C MET A 178 10.96 6.94 -6.94
N ILE A 179 12.17 7.51 -7.00
CA ILE A 179 13.13 7.27 -8.08
C ILE A 179 14.36 6.53 -7.56
N ASP A 180 15.10 7.10 -6.58
CA ASP A 180 16.30 6.47 -6.04
C ASP A 180 16.05 5.53 -4.85
N GLY A 181 15.10 5.86 -4.00
CA GLY A 181 14.79 5.11 -2.78
C GLY A 181 15.77 5.33 -1.61
N MET A 182 16.75 6.22 -1.74
CA MET A 182 17.84 6.44 -0.77
C MET A 182 17.87 7.84 -0.15
N GLY A 183 16.88 8.68 -0.46
CA GLY A 183 16.75 10.03 0.09
C GLY A 183 17.61 11.09 -0.59
N MET A 184 18.18 10.82 -1.77
CA MET A 184 19.03 11.76 -2.49
C MET A 184 18.27 12.66 -3.45
N CYS A 185 17.33 12.11 -4.24
CA CYS A 185 16.63 12.88 -5.29
C CYS A 185 15.48 13.76 -4.74
N GLY A 186 14.98 13.50 -3.54
CA GLY A 186 13.91 14.27 -2.91
C GLY A 186 12.54 14.19 -3.58
N VAL A 187 12.34 13.31 -4.57
CA VAL A 187 11.06 13.17 -5.29
C VAL A 187 9.96 12.66 -4.37
N CYS A 188 10.28 11.77 -3.43
CA CYS A 188 9.33 11.17 -2.49
C CYS A 188 9.04 12.05 -1.25
N ARG A 189 9.32 13.35 -1.31
CA ARG A 189 9.05 14.22 -0.17
C ARG A 189 7.57 14.38 0.09
N VAL A 190 7.26 14.41 1.37
CA VAL A 190 5.91 14.61 1.93
C VAL A 190 6.01 15.57 3.11
N THR A 191 5.00 16.38 3.33
CA THR A 191 4.95 17.27 4.51
C THR A 191 4.18 16.59 5.63
N VAL A 192 4.83 16.43 6.80
CA VAL A 192 4.25 15.82 8.01
C VAL A 192 4.50 16.77 9.19
N SER A 193 3.46 17.19 9.88
CA SER A 193 3.53 18.22 10.94
C SER A 193 4.25 19.50 10.50
N GLY A 194 4.00 19.95 9.26
CA GLY A 194 4.65 21.14 8.69
C GLY A 194 6.15 20.97 8.38
N LYS A 195 6.70 19.77 8.47
CA LYS A 195 8.11 19.46 8.17
C LYS A 195 8.21 18.54 6.98
N MET A 196 9.15 18.83 6.09
CA MET A 196 9.47 17.97 4.96
C MET A 196 10.10 16.67 5.44
N LYS A 197 9.62 15.55 4.91
CA LYS A 197 10.09 14.18 5.13
C LYS A 197 10.27 13.48 3.79
N PHE A 198 11.11 12.44 3.77
CA PHE A 198 11.29 11.58 2.60
C PHE A 198 10.63 10.23 2.82
N GLY A 199 9.63 9.89 2.00
CA GLY A 199 8.92 8.61 2.12
C GLY A 199 9.83 7.39 2.09
N CYS A 200 10.91 7.43 1.30
CA CYS A 200 11.86 6.32 1.15
C CYS A 200 12.83 6.14 2.33
N VAL A 201 13.02 7.15 3.18
CA VAL A 201 14.00 7.12 4.30
C VAL A 201 13.31 7.33 5.65
N ASP A 202 12.41 8.32 5.75
CA ASP A 202 11.71 8.65 6.99
C ASP A 202 10.46 7.80 7.21
N GLY A 203 9.87 7.28 6.11
CA GLY A 203 8.67 6.47 6.07
C GLY A 203 8.95 4.98 5.77
N PRO A 204 8.00 4.26 5.21
CA PRO A 204 6.77 4.75 4.54
C PRO A 204 5.61 5.12 5.49
N GLU A 205 5.72 4.79 6.77
CA GLU A 205 4.66 5.00 7.76
C GLU A 205 4.80 6.37 8.42
N PHE A 206 3.68 7.10 8.48
CA PHE A 206 3.60 8.42 9.08
C PHE A 206 2.32 8.57 9.90
N ASP A 207 2.33 9.54 10.83
CA ASP A 207 1.11 9.96 11.54
C ASP A 207 0.11 10.55 10.53
N GLY A 208 -0.98 9.82 10.29
CA GLY A 208 -2.02 10.22 9.35
C GLY A 208 -2.72 11.53 9.72
N HIS A 209 -2.70 11.89 10.98
CA HIS A 209 -3.26 13.17 11.43
C HIS A 209 -2.34 14.37 11.16
N ALA A 210 -1.10 14.14 10.80
CA ALA A 210 -0.09 15.16 10.57
C ALA A 210 0.34 15.31 9.09
N VAL A 211 -0.10 14.41 8.22
CA VAL A 211 0.22 14.42 6.78
C VAL A 211 -0.54 15.52 6.05
N ASP A 212 0.13 16.27 5.19
CA ASP A 212 -0.48 17.13 4.18
C ASP A 212 -0.87 16.28 2.96
N PHE A 213 -2.12 15.81 2.97
CA PHE A 213 -2.65 15.00 1.88
C PHE A 213 -2.90 15.78 0.59
N ASP A 214 -3.16 17.09 0.66
CA ASP A 214 -3.39 17.92 -0.52
C ASP A 214 -2.08 18.09 -1.29
N GLU A 215 -0.98 18.39 -0.60
CA GLU A 215 0.35 18.39 -1.22
C GLU A 215 0.67 17.02 -1.84
N LEU A 216 0.45 15.94 -1.10
CA LEU A 216 0.76 14.59 -1.57
C LEU A 216 -0.03 14.22 -2.84
N VAL A 217 -1.33 14.51 -2.91
CA VAL A 217 -2.16 14.28 -4.10
C VAL A 217 -1.66 15.10 -5.30
N ASN A 218 -1.28 16.35 -5.09
CA ASN A 218 -0.73 17.20 -6.16
C ASN A 218 0.60 16.66 -6.66
N ARG A 219 1.46 16.18 -5.78
CA ARG A 219 2.76 15.59 -6.14
C ARG A 219 2.63 14.28 -6.91
N GLN A 220 1.63 13.47 -6.63
CA GLN A 220 1.35 12.24 -7.39
C GLN A 220 1.01 12.48 -8.87
N ARG A 221 0.66 13.71 -9.23
CA ARG A 221 0.34 14.08 -10.61
C ARG A 221 1.53 14.62 -11.40
N MET A 222 2.70 14.71 -10.77
CA MET A 222 3.87 15.42 -11.31
C MET A 222 4.33 14.88 -12.68
N PHE A 223 4.24 13.56 -12.91
CA PHE A 223 4.72 12.90 -14.13
C PHE A 223 3.61 12.24 -14.95
N LEU A 224 2.34 12.58 -14.69
CA LEU A 224 1.19 11.97 -15.39
C LEU A 224 1.25 12.06 -16.92
N PRO A 225 1.67 13.19 -17.56
CA PRO A 225 1.81 13.28 -19.00
C PRO A 225 2.86 12.31 -19.54
N GLU A 226 4.01 12.25 -18.90
CA GLU A 226 5.15 11.40 -19.27
C GLU A 226 4.82 9.92 -19.08
N GLU A 227 4.16 9.57 -17.99
CA GLU A 227 3.69 8.20 -17.71
C GLU A 227 2.68 7.72 -18.77
N ARG A 228 1.73 8.58 -19.14
CA ARG A 228 0.76 8.29 -20.22
C ARG A 228 1.45 8.10 -21.55
N LEU A 229 2.38 8.97 -21.91
CA LEU A 229 3.15 8.88 -23.15
C LEU A 229 3.98 7.61 -23.18
N SER A 230 4.71 7.30 -22.11
CA SER A 230 5.53 6.09 -21.97
C SER A 230 4.67 4.82 -22.10
N SER A 231 3.50 4.78 -21.44
CA SER A 231 2.56 3.67 -21.53
C SER A 231 1.99 3.49 -22.93
N PHE A 232 1.66 4.59 -23.61
CA PHE A 232 1.15 4.59 -24.97
C PHE A 232 2.21 4.08 -25.97
N ILE A 233 3.45 4.58 -25.89
CA ILE A 233 4.56 4.12 -26.75
C ILE A 233 4.81 2.63 -26.53
N TYR A 234 4.79 2.15 -25.26
CA TYR A 234 4.97 0.73 -24.95
C TYR A 234 3.89 -0.14 -25.59
N GLN A 235 2.63 0.28 -25.57
CA GLN A 235 1.53 -0.42 -26.23
C GLN A 235 1.70 -0.49 -27.75
N LEU A 236 2.13 0.63 -28.39
CA LEU A 236 2.36 0.67 -29.85
C LEU A 236 3.51 -0.24 -30.30
N GLN A 237 4.52 -0.42 -29.46
CA GLN A 237 5.68 -1.27 -29.79
C GLN A 237 5.38 -2.78 -29.72
N GLY A 238 4.22 -3.18 -29.20
CA GLY A 238 3.84 -4.59 -29.09
C GLY A 238 4.85 -5.43 -28.31
N THR A 239 5.51 -4.84 -27.32
CA THR A 239 6.68 -5.42 -26.66
C THR A 239 6.34 -6.37 -25.52
N CYS A 240 5.05 -6.57 -25.23
CA CYS A 240 4.65 -7.58 -24.26
C CYS A 240 4.60 -8.96 -24.92
N ALA A 241 5.36 -9.92 -24.39
CA ALA A 241 5.30 -11.32 -24.84
C ALA A 241 3.89 -11.92 -24.64
N CYS A 242 3.06 -11.32 -23.78
CA CYS A 242 1.68 -11.70 -23.52
C CYS A 242 0.76 -11.43 -24.72
N ASP A 243 1.07 -10.41 -25.54
CA ASP A 243 0.29 -10.07 -26.74
C ASP A 243 0.59 -11.00 -27.95
N ARG A 244 1.48 -11.99 -27.78
CA ARG A 244 1.89 -12.94 -28.83
C ARG A 244 1.35 -14.36 -28.64
N LYS A 245 0.36 -14.52 -27.73
CA LYS A 245 -0.31 -15.83 -27.56
C LYS A 245 -1.76 -15.75 -27.97
#